data_236d2ce7793471b08570571cb1f7d47e
#
_entry.id   236d2ce7793471b08570571cb1f7d47e
#
_cell.length_a   1.000
_cell.length_b   1.000
_cell.length_c   1.000
_cell.angle_alpha   90.00
_cell.angle_beta   90.00
_cell.angle_gamma   90.00
#
_symmetry.space_group_name_H-M   'P 1'
#
loop_
_entity.id
_entity.type
_entity.pdbx_description
1 polymer ?
#
loop_
_entity_poly.entity_id
_entity_poly.type
_entity_poly.pdbx_seq_one_letter_code
_entity_poly.pdbx_strand_id
1 'polypeptide(L)'
;MRDLNKVRVAVVGAGYLGRFHALIYSRLPRVELVGVADTDAARAREVAAECGCASHTDHLALLDQVDAVSIVVPTTAHLAVARPFLERGVATLMEKPIAASADEGREIVALAEASGALLQVGHLERFNAGVMSLARRVRNPRFIEAHRMGGFVERATDVDVVSDLMIHDIDIILSLVDAEIRSIAAVGTPVLTSHVDIANARIEFDNGAVANVIASRVSKQKMRRIRVFEENRYEALDFIEQRIETAYPKPRPGAEWPEIVYEAVDVEPVQPLDSELAAFIDSVRTGTAPLVDGPAGLKALLVALRVKQSIAA
;
A
#
# COMPACT_ATOMS: atom_id res chain seq x y z
N MET A 1 19.23 -21.67 23.10
CA MET A 1 19.98 -20.39 23.10
C MET A 1 19.28 -19.48 22.10
N ARG A 2 18.89 -18.27 22.53
CA ARG A 2 18.19 -17.29 21.69
C ARG A 2 19.17 -16.82 20.61
N ASP A 3 18.78 -16.94 19.34
CA ASP A 3 19.58 -16.40 18.24
C ASP A 3 19.33 -14.88 18.18
N LEU A 4 20.19 -14.09 18.79
CA LEU A 4 20.11 -12.62 18.87
C LEU A 4 20.18 -11.93 17.49
N ASN A 5 20.40 -12.68 16.42
CA ASN A 5 20.46 -12.18 15.05
C ASN A 5 19.10 -12.25 14.31
N LYS A 6 18.09 -12.90 14.91
CA LYS A 6 16.76 -13.04 14.30
C LYS A 6 15.75 -12.08 14.92
N VAL A 7 14.92 -11.46 14.04
CA VAL A 7 13.74 -10.70 14.44
C VAL A 7 12.61 -11.69 14.74
N ARG A 8 12.05 -11.63 15.95
CA ARG A 8 10.89 -12.43 16.35
C ARG A 8 9.64 -11.72 15.85
N VAL A 9 8.90 -12.38 14.97
CA VAL A 9 7.72 -11.82 14.34
C VAL A 9 6.49 -12.67 14.65
N ALA A 10 5.33 -12.04 14.78
CA ALA A 10 4.05 -12.71 14.76
C ALA A 10 3.11 -12.10 13.71
N VAL A 11 2.08 -12.85 13.35
CA VAL A 11 0.99 -12.38 12.48
C VAL A 11 -0.32 -12.43 13.25
N VAL A 12 -1.05 -11.32 13.26
CA VAL A 12 -2.39 -11.22 13.83
C VAL A 12 -3.40 -11.08 12.69
N GLY A 13 -4.30 -12.07 12.60
CA GLY A 13 -5.20 -12.30 11.47
C GLY A 13 -4.67 -13.42 10.56
N ALA A 14 -5.32 -14.58 10.58
CA ALA A 14 -4.96 -15.75 9.77
C ALA A 14 -5.87 -15.91 8.53
N GLY A 15 -6.47 -14.83 8.07
CA GLY A 15 -7.24 -14.80 6.82
C GLY A 15 -6.35 -15.03 5.59
N TYR A 16 -6.95 -14.82 4.40
CA TYR A 16 -6.24 -15.05 3.13
C TYR A 16 -4.87 -14.37 3.07
N LEU A 17 -4.81 -13.06 3.36
CA LEU A 17 -3.56 -12.30 3.28
C LEU A 17 -2.62 -12.62 4.45
N GLY A 18 -3.15 -12.76 5.67
CA GLY A 18 -2.34 -13.10 6.84
C GLY A 18 -1.65 -14.45 6.73
N ARG A 19 -2.29 -15.44 6.09
CA ARG A 19 -1.64 -16.71 5.77
C ARG A 19 -0.40 -16.48 4.88
N PHE A 20 -0.47 -15.60 3.88
CA PHE A 20 0.70 -15.29 3.05
C PHE A 20 1.79 -14.55 3.84
N HIS A 21 1.43 -13.63 4.75
CA HIS A 21 2.41 -13.00 5.65
C HIS A 21 3.15 -14.06 6.47
N ALA A 22 2.41 -14.99 7.10
CA ALA A 22 3.01 -16.05 7.90
C ALA A 22 3.93 -16.95 7.07
N LEU A 23 3.49 -17.37 5.88
CA LEU A 23 4.29 -18.20 4.97
C LEU A 23 5.58 -17.52 4.51
N ILE A 24 5.53 -16.20 4.25
CA ILE A 24 6.71 -15.44 3.85
C ILE A 24 7.66 -15.32 5.05
N TYR A 25 7.18 -14.91 6.22
CA TYR A 25 8.02 -14.80 7.41
C TYR A 25 8.67 -16.14 7.80
N SER A 26 7.98 -17.27 7.65
CA SER A 26 8.54 -18.59 7.97
C SER A 26 9.77 -18.98 7.13
N ARG A 27 9.93 -18.38 5.93
CA ARG A 27 11.04 -18.62 5.00
C ARG A 27 12.06 -17.50 4.89
N LEU A 28 11.75 -16.29 5.44
CA LEU A 28 12.67 -15.17 5.39
C LEU A 28 13.91 -15.43 6.25
N PRO A 29 15.12 -15.19 5.72
CA PRO A 29 16.34 -15.30 6.52
C PRO A 29 16.30 -14.27 7.67
N ARG A 30 16.89 -14.62 8.82
CA ARG A 30 16.97 -13.75 10.01
C ARG A 30 15.61 -13.40 10.64
N VAL A 31 14.59 -14.18 10.36
CA VAL A 31 13.26 -14.10 10.98
C VAL A 31 13.00 -15.37 11.78
N GLU A 32 12.33 -15.21 12.90
CA GLU A 32 11.70 -16.28 13.67
C GLU A 32 10.21 -15.96 13.74
N LEU A 33 9.40 -16.72 13.02
CA LEU A 33 7.95 -16.62 13.13
C LEU A 33 7.52 -17.32 14.44
N VAL A 34 7.23 -16.52 15.47
CA VAL A 34 6.89 -16.99 16.81
C VAL A 34 5.49 -17.61 16.83
N GLY A 35 4.54 -16.96 16.17
CA GLY A 35 3.16 -17.44 16.18
C GLY A 35 2.22 -16.67 15.28
N VAL A 36 1.04 -17.26 15.13
CA VAL A 36 -0.11 -16.67 14.44
C VAL A 36 -1.28 -16.57 15.41
N ALA A 37 -1.96 -15.44 15.45
CA ALA A 37 -3.16 -15.24 16.24
C ALA A 37 -4.38 -14.95 15.34
N ASP A 38 -5.50 -15.63 15.61
CA ASP A 38 -6.81 -15.35 14.99
C ASP A 38 -7.92 -15.72 15.97
N THR A 39 -9.00 -14.98 16.01
CA THR A 39 -10.17 -15.30 16.83
C THR A 39 -10.82 -16.63 16.44
N ASP A 40 -10.65 -17.05 15.17
CA ASP A 40 -10.96 -18.40 14.71
C ASP A 40 -9.81 -19.37 15.03
N ALA A 41 -9.99 -20.16 16.10
CA ALA A 41 -8.99 -21.12 16.56
C ALA A 41 -8.63 -22.20 15.52
N ALA A 42 -9.57 -22.56 14.62
CA ALA A 42 -9.29 -23.56 13.58
C ALA A 42 -8.35 -22.98 12.54
N ARG A 43 -8.62 -21.77 12.09
CA ARG A 43 -7.81 -21.03 11.11
C ARG A 43 -6.41 -20.73 11.67
N ALA A 44 -6.32 -20.27 12.93
CA ALA A 44 -5.03 -20.02 13.57
C ALA A 44 -4.18 -21.29 13.60
N ARG A 45 -4.76 -22.45 13.97
CA ARG A 45 -4.05 -23.75 14.01
C ARG A 45 -3.60 -24.22 12.63
N GLU A 46 -4.45 -24.06 11.61
CA GLU A 46 -4.14 -24.45 10.24
C GLU A 46 -2.91 -23.70 9.72
N VAL A 47 -2.93 -22.37 9.80
CA VAL A 47 -1.83 -21.52 9.32
C VAL A 47 -0.57 -21.74 10.16
N ALA A 48 -0.69 -21.86 11.47
CA ALA A 48 0.45 -22.12 12.35
C ALA A 48 1.11 -23.47 12.05
N ALA A 49 0.33 -24.53 11.80
CA ALA A 49 0.86 -25.84 11.42
C ALA A 49 1.59 -25.81 10.07
N GLU A 50 1.06 -25.07 9.09
CA GLU A 50 1.70 -24.88 7.78
C GLU A 50 3.05 -24.15 7.89
N CYS A 51 3.14 -23.19 8.81
CA CYS A 51 4.34 -22.38 9.02
C CYS A 51 5.31 -22.91 10.09
N GLY A 52 4.93 -23.93 10.84
CA GLY A 52 5.75 -24.50 11.92
C GLY A 52 5.90 -23.58 13.13
N CYS A 53 4.88 -22.81 13.50
CA CYS A 53 4.89 -21.87 14.62
C CYS A 53 3.74 -22.13 15.62
N ALA A 54 3.66 -21.31 16.68
CA ALA A 54 2.59 -21.39 17.66
C ALA A 54 1.26 -20.78 17.13
N SER A 55 0.11 -21.29 17.59
CA SER A 55 -1.21 -20.73 17.31
C SER A 55 -1.83 -20.15 18.57
N HIS A 56 -2.46 -18.99 18.45
CA HIS A 56 -3.12 -18.26 19.52
C HIS A 56 -4.52 -17.84 19.11
N THR A 57 -5.44 -17.75 20.06
CA THR A 57 -6.78 -17.14 19.85
C THR A 57 -6.86 -15.72 20.37
N ASP A 58 -5.87 -15.30 21.15
CA ASP A 58 -5.72 -13.96 21.69
C ASP A 58 -4.33 -13.40 21.29
N HIS A 59 -4.33 -12.29 20.57
CA HIS A 59 -3.11 -11.62 20.15
C HIS A 59 -2.27 -11.06 21.31
N LEU A 60 -2.89 -10.79 22.46
CA LEU A 60 -2.18 -10.31 23.65
C LEU A 60 -1.17 -11.33 24.18
N ALA A 61 -1.38 -12.62 23.91
CA ALA A 61 -0.41 -13.65 24.27
C ALA A 61 0.95 -13.50 23.56
N LEU A 62 1.02 -12.74 22.47
CA LEU A 62 2.23 -12.51 21.68
C LEU A 62 3.06 -11.29 22.14
N LEU A 63 2.50 -10.40 22.95
CA LEU A 63 3.08 -9.08 23.27
C LEU A 63 4.52 -9.15 23.79
N ASP A 64 4.82 -10.08 24.71
CA ASP A 64 6.15 -10.18 25.33
C ASP A 64 7.08 -11.15 24.59
N GLN A 65 6.61 -11.70 23.47
CA GLN A 65 7.32 -12.73 22.72
C GLN A 65 7.96 -12.22 21.43
N VAL A 66 7.54 -11.04 20.94
CA VAL A 66 7.88 -10.54 19.60
C VAL A 66 8.64 -9.20 19.63
N ASP A 67 9.44 -8.99 18.62
CA ASP A 67 10.10 -7.71 18.32
C ASP A 67 9.29 -6.92 17.27
N ALA A 68 8.50 -7.64 16.46
CA ALA A 68 7.67 -7.07 15.41
C ALA A 68 6.36 -7.87 15.21
N VAL A 69 5.34 -7.22 14.67
CA VAL A 69 4.04 -7.83 14.37
C VAL A 69 3.50 -7.35 13.04
N SER A 70 2.90 -8.28 12.25
CA SER A 70 2.02 -7.92 11.13
C SER A 70 0.57 -8.01 11.56
N ILE A 71 -0.20 -6.94 11.39
CA ILE A 71 -1.62 -6.85 11.69
C ILE A 71 -2.41 -6.90 10.39
N VAL A 72 -3.09 -8.02 10.18
CA VAL A 72 -3.79 -8.38 8.94
C VAL A 72 -5.22 -8.78 9.26
N VAL A 73 -5.85 -7.99 10.12
CA VAL A 73 -7.25 -8.15 10.54
C VAL A 73 -8.15 -7.21 9.73
N PRO A 74 -9.49 -7.31 9.83
CA PRO A 74 -10.37 -6.29 9.25
C PRO A 74 -10.03 -4.88 9.74
N THR A 75 -10.12 -3.90 8.85
CA THR A 75 -9.69 -2.50 9.11
C THR A 75 -10.33 -1.90 10.37
N THR A 76 -11.58 -2.27 10.67
CA THR A 76 -12.31 -1.82 11.87
C THR A 76 -11.70 -2.32 13.19
N ALA A 77 -10.81 -3.31 13.14
CA ALA A 77 -10.12 -3.84 14.30
C ALA A 77 -8.67 -3.33 14.43
N HIS A 78 -8.17 -2.58 13.45
CA HIS A 78 -6.76 -2.17 13.38
C HIS A 78 -6.30 -1.45 14.65
N LEU A 79 -6.99 -0.39 15.07
CA LEU A 79 -6.60 0.39 16.25
C LEU A 79 -6.61 -0.48 17.53
N ALA A 80 -7.66 -1.27 17.73
CA ALA A 80 -7.80 -2.07 18.94
C ALA A 80 -6.71 -3.15 19.05
N VAL A 81 -6.34 -3.77 17.92
CA VAL A 81 -5.30 -4.80 17.85
C VAL A 81 -3.90 -4.19 17.91
N ALA A 82 -3.68 -3.05 17.26
CA ALA A 82 -2.36 -2.41 17.21
C ALA A 82 -1.95 -1.74 18.51
N ARG A 83 -2.90 -1.12 19.21
CA ARG A 83 -2.64 -0.32 20.42
C ARG A 83 -1.71 -1.02 21.41
N PRO A 84 -1.96 -2.23 21.90
CA PRO A 84 -1.09 -2.86 22.91
C PRO A 84 0.33 -3.13 22.41
N PHE A 85 0.52 -3.37 21.11
CA PHE A 85 1.85 -3.53 20.52
C PHE A 85 2.57 -2.19 20.40
N LEU A 86 1.90 -1.17 19.86
CA LEU A 86 2.47 0.16 19.69
C LEU A 86 2.84 0.77 21.04
N GLU A 87 1.98 0.71 22.06
CA GLU A 87 2.28 1.21 23.42
C GLU A 87 3.51 0.57 24.05
N ARG A 88 3.89 -0.64 23.62
CA ARG A 88 5.10 -1.35 24.07
C ARG A 88 6.31 -1.17 23.16
N GLY A 89 6.22 -0.31 22.16
CA GLY A 89 7.30 -0.06 21.23
C GLY A 89 7.59 -1.22 20.27
N VAL A 90 6.63 -2.17 20.10
CA VAL A 90 6.77 -3.28 19.15
C VAL A 90 6.62 -2.75 17.73
N ALA A 91 7.58 -3.06 16.86
CA ALA A 91 7.52 -2.68 15.47
C ALA A 91 6.28 -3.31 14.79
N THR A 92 5.49 -2.48 14.11
CA THR A 92 4.19 -2.90 13.59
C THR A 92 4.08 -2.65 12.10
N LEU A 93 3.78 -3.70 11.33
CA LEU A 93 3.27 -3.59 9.97
C LEU A 93 1.76 -3.71 10.02
N MET A 94 1.07 -2.69 9.51
CA MET A 94 -0.38 -2.58 9.48
C MET A 94 -0.89 -2.65 8.05
N GLU A 95 -1.85 -3.53 7.74
CA GLU A 95 -2.46 -3.58 6.42
C GLU A 95 -3.22 -2.30 6.07
N LYS A 96 -3.31 -2.03 4.77
CA LYS A 96 -4.07 -0.88 4.24
C LYS A 96 -5.59 -1.13 4.29
N PRO A 97 -6.38 -0.06 4.45
CA PRO A 97 -6.01 1.26 4.93
C PRO A 97 -5.58 1.21 6.40
N ILE A 98 -4.74 2.15 6.83
CA ILE A 98 -4.21 2.17 8.22
C ILE A 98 -5.31 2.10 9.28
N ALA A 99 -6.49 2.69 9.02
CA ALA A 99 -7.64 2.68 9.92
C ALA A 99 -8.95 2.85 9.15
N ALA A 100 -10.09 2.65 9.83
CA ALA A 100 -11.42 2.86 9.27
C ALA A 100 -11.82 4.35 9.25
N SER A 101 -11.26 5.18 10.11
CA SER A 101 -11.53 6.62 10.23
C SER A 101 -10.26 7.45 10.34
N ALA A 102 -10.40 8.75 10.07
CA ALA A 102 -9.30 9.71 10.21
C ALA A 102 -8.79 9.79 11.66
N ASP A 103 -9.68 9.73 12.65
CA ASP A 103 -9.31 9.86 14.06
C ASP A 103 -8.57 8.62 14.55
N GLU A 104 -9.02 7.42 14.20
CA GLU A 104 -8.28 6.17 14.48
C GLU A 104 -6.90 6.17 13.81
N GLY A 105 -6.81 6.63 12.55
CA GLY A 105 -5.53 6.72 11.85
C GLY A 105 -4.55 7.68 12.53
N ARG A 106 -5.02 8.85 12.97
CA ARG A 106 -4.21 9.79 13.76
C ARG A 106 -3.76 9.20 15.09
N GLU A 107 -4.65 8.48 15.76
CA GLU A 107 -4.33 7.84 17.03
C GLU A 107 -3.27 6.74 16.86
N ILE A 108 -3.37 5.91 15.84
CA ILE A 108 -2.35 4.88 15.53
C ILE A 108 -0.98 5.52 15.31
N VAL A 109 -0.91 6.58 14.50
CA VAL A 109 0.35 7.30 14.25
C VAL A 109 0.90 7.92 15.54
N ALA A 110 0.06 8.59 16.33
CA ALA A 110 0.45 9.20 17.59
C ALA A 110 0.96 8.17 18.62
N LEU A 111 0.34 6.99 18.71
CA LEU A 111 0.81 5.90 19.56
C LEU A 111 2.20 5.40 19.16
N ALA A 112 2.43 5.22 17.84
CA ALA A 112 3.74 4.82 17.33
C ALA A 112 4.82 5.86 17.62
N GLU A 113 4.52 7.14 17.39
CA GLU A 113 5.44 8.25 17.67
C GLU A 113 5.75 8.37 19.17
N ALA A 114 4.73 8.27 20.03
CA ALA A 114 4.90 8.41 21.48
C ALA A 114 5.76 7.29 22.10
N SER A 115 5.67 6.07 21.55
CA SER A 115 6.44 4.92 22.03
C SER A 115 7.77 4.72 21.30
N GLY A 116 7.99 5.40 20.18
CA GLY A 116 9.12 5.17 19.28
C GLY A 116 9.00 3.85 18.51
N ALA A 117 7.81 3.26 18.42
CA ALA A 117 7.55 2.04 17.64
C ALA A 117 7.69 2.32 16.14
N LEU A 118 8.40 1.47 15.42
CA LEU A 118 8.43 1.51 13.97
C LEU A 118 7.05 1.10 13.44
N LEU A 119 6.42 1.96 12.64
CA LEU A 119 5.13 1.71 12.01
C LEU A 119 5.27 1.75 10.50
N GLN A 120 5.00 0.62 9.83
CA GLN A 120 4.87 0.51 8.39
C GLN A 120 3.41 0.24 8.01
N VAL A 121 2.94 0.87 6.92
CA VAL A 121 1.60 0.62 6.38
C VAL A 121 1.70 -0.18 5.09
N GLY A 122 0.84 -1.20 4.95
CA GLY A 122 0.82 -2.21 3.89
C GLY A 122 0.38 -1.68 2.53
N HIS A 123 0.98 -0.59 2.05
CA HIS A 123 0.79 -0.14 0.67
C HIS A 123 1.70 -0.91 -0.28
N LEU A 124 1.34 -2.16 -0.49
CA LEU A 124 2.04 -3.17 -1.26
C LEU A 124 2.57 -2.70 -2.61
N GLU A 125 1.81 -1.84 -3.33
CA GLU A 125 2.21 -1.35 -4.65
C GLU A 125 3.47 -0.48 -4.62
N ARG A 126 3.85 0.08 -3.48
CA ARG A 126 5.12 0.82 -3.31
C ARG A 126 6.34 -0.08 -3.43
N PHE A 127 6.17 -1.39 -3.24
CA PHE A 127 7.19 -2.43 -3.37
C PHE A 127 7.13 -3.15 -4.73
N ASN A 128 6.24 -2.72 -5.62
CA ASN A 128 6.21 -3.17 -7.00
C ASN A 128 7.43 -2.61 -7.76
N ALA A 129 8.17 -3.48 -8.43
CA ALA A 129 9.40 -3.09 -9.14
C ALA A 129 9.17 -1.99 -10.18
N GLY A 130 8.01 -2.02 -10.86
CA GLY A 130 7.60 -0.98 -11.81
C GLY A 130 7.41 0.37 -11.13
N VAL A 131 6.72 0.40 -9.97
CA VAL A 131 6.52 1.64 -9.19
C VAL A 131 7.85 2.18 -8.67
N MET A 132 8.71 1.31 -8.13
CA MET A 132 10.04 1.70 -7.66
C MET A 132 10.90 2.26 -8.81
N SER A 133 10.82 1.66 -9.99
CA SER A 133 11.53 2.15 -11.19
C SER A 133 10.96 3.49 -11.68
N LEU A 134 9.63 3.64 -11.72
CA LEU A 134 8.95 4.89 -12.06
C LEU A 134 9.35 6.02 -11.10
N ALA A 135 9.32 5.78 -9.79
CA ALA A 135 9.67 6.77 -8.78
C ALA A 135 11.12 7.28 -8.90
N ARG A 136 12.04 6.46 -9.41
CA ARG A 136 13.43 6.89 -9.68
C ARG A 136 13.57 7.77 -10.92
N ARG A 137 12.62 7.73 -11.84
CA ARG A 137 12.63 8.44 -13.13
C ARG A 137 11.92 9.77 -13.06
N VAL A 138 10.78 9.82 -12.37
CA VAL A 138 9.94 11.01 -12.19
C VAL A 138 10.62 12.01 -11.26
N ARG A 139 10.59 13.31 -11.65
CA ARG A 139 11.21 14.40 -10.87
C ARG A 139 10.24 15.54 -10.55
N ASN A 140 9.48 15.99 -11.54
CA ASN A 140 8.58 17.13 -11.39
C ASN A 140 7.29 16.88 -12.16
N PRO A 141 6.43 15.98 -11.67
CA PRO A 141 5.20 15.62 -12.35
C PRO A 141 4.26 16.82 -12.43
N ARG A 142 3.76 17.08 -13.65
CA ARG A 142 2.79 18.15 -13.93
C ARG A 142 1.38 17.60 -14.07
N PHE A 143 1.27 16.43 -14.68
CA PHE A 143 0.00 15.74 -14.83
C PHE A 143 0.20 14.23 -14.65
N ILE A 144 -0.71 13.60 -13.90
CA ILE A 144 -0.70 12.17 -13.65
C ILE A 144 -2.07 11.60 -14.01
N GLU A 145 -2.09 10.49 -14.69
CA GLU A 145 -3.30 9.68 -14.90
C GLU A 145 -3.07 8.28 -14.36
N ALA A 146 -3.98 7.83 -13.51
CA ALA A 146 -3.96 6.46 -12.98
C ALA A 146 -5.29 5.75 -13.26
N HIS A 147 -5.20 4.54 -13.81
CA HIS A 147 -6.34 3.69 -14.12
C HIS A 147 -6.16 2.32 -13.44
N ARG A 148 -7.10 1.97 -12.56
CA ARG A 148 -7.19 0.66 -11.91
C ARG A 148 -8.57 0.09 -12.12
N MET A 149 -8.71 -0.64 -13.20
CA MET A 149 -9.99 -1.18 -13.67
C MET A 149 -9.93 -2.69 -13.78
N GLY A 150 -11.03 -3.36 -13.43
CA GLY A 150 -11.17 -4.81 -13.56
C GLY A 150 -12.61 -5.26 -13.54
N GLY A 151 -12.81 -6.54 -13.82
CA GLY A 151 -14.11 -7.19 -13.71
C GLY A 151 -14.53 -7.39 -12.26
N PHE A 152 -15.82 -7.59 -12.08
CA PHE A 152 -16.39 -7.89 -10.77
C PHE A 152 -15.89 -9.24 -10.24
N VAL A 153 -15.52 -9.24 -8.97
CA VAL A 153 -15.22 -10.45 -8.18
C VAL A 153 -16.00 -10.38 -6.87
N GLU A 154 -16.50 -11.51 -6.41
CA GLU A 154 -17.38 -11.62 -5.22
C GLU A 154 -16.64 -11.40 -3.87
N ARG A 155 -15.47 -10.79 -3.90
CA ARG A 155 -14.71 -10.44 -2.69
C ARG A 155 -14.65 -8.93 -2.53
N ALA A 156 -14.53 -8.45 -1.28
CA ALA A 156 -14.46 -7.03 -0.93
C ALA A 156 -15.66 -6.22 -1.47
N THR A 157 -16.85 -6.85 -1.50
CA THR A 157 -18.11 -6.22 -1.93
C THR A 157 -18.76 -5.40 -0.82
N ASP A 158 -18.24 -5.49 0.38
CA ASP A 158 -18.62 -4.76 1.60
C ASP A 158 -17.95 -3.38 1.73
N VAL A 159 -17.01 -3.06 0.82
CA VAL A 159 -16.31 -1.77 0.78
C VAL A 159 -16.42 -1.11 -0.59
N ASP A 160 -16.31 0.21 -0.64
CA ASP A 160 -16.30 0.99 -1.89
C ASP A 160 -14.96 0.87 -2.64
N VAL A 161 -14.99 1.16 -3.94
CA VAL A 161 -13.84 1.06 -4.83
C VAL A 161 -12.73 2.07 -4.50
N VAL A 162 -13.03 3.15 -3.77
CA VAL A 162 -12.03 4.14 -3.35
C VAL A 162 -11.14 3.55 -2.26
N SER A 163 -11.76 2.93 -1.25
CA SER A 163 -11.03 2.31 -0.13
C SER A 163 -10.33 1.00 -0.53
N ASP A 164 -10.88 0.25 -1.49
CA ASP A 164 -10.29 -1.03 -1.92
C ASP A 164 -9.21 -0.86 -2.99
N LEU A 165 -9.48 -0.10 -4.05
CA LEU A 165 -8.64 -0.01 -5.25
C LEU A 165 -7.94 1.35 -5.40
N MET A 166 -8.70 2.47 -5.34
CA MET A 166 -8.15 3.80 -5.64
C MET A 166 -7.06 4.23 -4.65
N ILE A 167 -7.15 3.81 -3.40
CA ILE A 167 -6.19 4.15 -2.36
C ILE A 167 -4.75 3.74 -2.72
N HIS A 168 -4.55 2.68 -3.49
CA HIS A 168 -3.23 2.27 -3.97
C HIS A 168 -2.62 3.30 -4.92
N ASP A 169 -3.43 3.82 -5.85
CA ASP A 169 -2.97 4.82 -6.81
C ASP A 169 -2.84 6.20 -6.15
N ILE A 170 -3.71 6.51 -5.17
CA ILE A 170 -3.56 7.70 -4.32
C ILE A 170 -2.20 7.68 -3.61
N ASP A 171 -1.85 6.58 -2.95
CA ASP A 171 -0.57 6.43 -2.25
C ASP A 171 0.63 6.60 -3.20
N ILE A 172 0.60 5.96 -4.37
CA ILE A 172 1.65 6.12 -5.38
C ILE A 172 1.78 7.58 -5.80
N ILE A 173 0.67 8.27 -6.12
CA ILE A 173 0.66 9.67 -6.53
C ILE A 173 1.23 10.57 -5.45
N LEU A 174 0.82 10.38 -4.19
CA LEU A 174 1.35 11.14 -3.06
C LEU A 174 2.84 10.95 -2.84
N SER A 175 3.39 9.82 -3.27
CA SER A 175 4.83 9.56 -3.23
C SER A 175 5.62 10.20 -4.37
N LEU A 176 4.95 10.54 -5.47
CA LEU A 176 5.57 11.17 -6.64
C LEU A 176 5.45 12.69 -6.62
N VAL A 177 4.43 13.24 -5.95
CA VAL A 177 4.16 14.68 -5.89
C VAL A 177 4.49 15.21 -4.50
N ASP A 178 5.58 15.97 -4.41
CA ASP A 178 5.97 16.66 -3.17
C ASP A 178 5.27 18.03 -3.08
N ALA A 179 3.97 17.99 -2.75
CA ALA A 179 3.16 19.19 -2.53
C ALA A 179 1.88 18.87 -1.73
N GLU A 180 1.29 19.88 -1.12
CA GLU A 180 0.00 19.76 -0.46
C GLU A 180 -1.16 19.75 -1.46
N ILE A 181 -2.26 19.13 -1.07
CA ILE A 181 -3.46 19.04 -1.90
C ILE A 181 -4.31 20.29 -1.73
N ARG A 182 -4.47 21.04 -2.81
CA ARG A 182 -5.29 22.24 -2.90
C ARG A 182 -6.78 21.90 -2.98
N SER A 183 -7.15 20.99 -3.88
CA SER A 183 -8.56 20.64 -4.11
C SER A 183 -8.73 19.17 -4.55
N ILE A 184 -9.91 18.61 -4.28
CA ILE A 184 -10.34 17.32 -4.79
C ILE A 184 -11.77 17.48 -5.33
N ALA A 185 -11.98 17.03 -6.56
CA ALA A 185 -13.30 16.86 -7.17
C ALA A 185 -13.46 15.40 -7.59
N ALA A 186 -14.56 14.77 -7.19
CA ALA A 186 -14.75 13.35 -7.47
C ALA A 186 -16.21 13.03 -7.82
N VAL A 187 -16.40 11.99 -8.60
CA VAL A 187 -17.70 11.39 -8.90
C VAL A 187 -17.57 9.88 -8.79
N GLY A 188 -18.61 9.24 -8.31
CA GLY A 188 -18.68 7.78 -8.20
C GLY A 188 -20.11 7.29 -8.23
N THR A 189 -20.30 6.04 -8.62
CA THR A 189 -21.64 5.47 -8.67
C THR A 189 -21.62 3.97 -8.34
N PRO A 190 -22.64 3.48 -7.62
CA PRO A 190 -22.90 2.05 -7.51
C PRO A 190 -23.47 1.54 -8.86
N VAL A 191 -23.05 0.34 -9.27
CA VAL A 191 -23.50 -0.31 -10.50
C VAL A 191 -24.01 -1.72 -10.22
N LEU A 192 -23.27 -2.50 -9.43
CA LEU A 192 -23.59 -3.89 -9.09
C LEU A 192 -23.79 -4.10 -7.58
N THR A 193 -23.17 -3.28 -6.73
CA THR A 193 -23.28 -3.37 -5.27
C THR A 193 -24.00 -2.17 -4.71
N SER A 194 -24.26 -2.15 -3.41
CA SER A 194 -24.75 -0.96 -2.70
C SER A 194 -23.67 0.11 -2.43
N HIS A 195 -22.43 -0.20 -2.77
CA HIS A 195 -21.28 0.70 -2.60
C HIS A 195 -20.86 1.29 -3.96
N VAL A 196 -20.03 2.32 -3.94
CA VAL A 196 -19.45 2.89 -5.16
C VAL A 196 -18.57 1.84 -5.85
N ASP A 197 -18.95 1.43 -7.07
CA ASP A 197 -18.27 0.41 -7.87
C ASP A 197 -17.34 0.98 -8.93
N ILE A 198 -17.54 2.24 -9.28
CA ILE A 198 -16.66 3.03 -10.15
C ILE A 198 -16.54 4.44 -9.59
N ALA A 199 -15.34 4.97 -9.54
CA ALA A 199 -15.05 6.35 -9.12
C ALA A 199 -14.00 6.98 -10.02
N ASN A 200 -14.14 8.30 -10.24
CA ASN A 200 -13.15 9.17 -10.83
C ASN A 200 -12.87 10.30 -9.85
N ALA A 201 -11.61 10.60 -9.61
CA ALA A 201 -11.17 11.70 -8.77
C ALA A 201 -10.13 12.55 -9.50
N ARG A 202 -10.31 13.88 -9.45
CA ARG A 202 -9.32 14.87 -9.83
C ARG A 202 -8.73 15.50 -8.58
N ILE A 203 -7.43 15.37 -8.40
CA ILE A 203 -6.67 15.89 -7.27
C ILE A 203 -5.73 16.98 -7.79
N GLU A 204 -5.84 18.18 -7.25
CA GLU A 204 -4.99 19.32 -7.60
C GLU A 204 -4.06 19.66 -6.45
N PHE A 205 -2.80 19.92 -6.75
CA PHE A 205 -1.75 20.24 -5.79
C PHE A 205 -1.34 21.71 -5.85
N ASP A 206 -0.79 22.23 -4.74
CA ASP A 206 -0.40 23.64 -4.62
C ASP A 206 0.74 24.03 -5.57
N ASN A 207 1.59 23.07 -5.96
CA ASN A 207 2.65 23.27 -6.97
C ASN A 207 2.09 23.29 -8.42
N GLY A 208 0.77 23.18 -8.60
CA GLY A 208 0.09 23.18 -9.89
C GLY A 208 0.06 21.80 -10.57
N ALA A 209 0.61 20.75 -9.97
CA ALA A 209 0.42 19.39 -10.45
C ALA A 209 -1.04 18.95 -10.32
N VAL A 210 -1.47 18.07 -11.21
CA VAL A 210 -2.84 17.52 -11.21
C VAL A 210 -2.78 16.02 -11.42
N ALA A 211 -3.58 15.28 -10.67
CA ALA A 211 -3.78 13.84 -10.89
C ALA A 211 -5.25 13.52 -11.18
N ASN A 212 -5.49 12.70 -12.20
CA ASN A 212 -6.79 12.09 -12.47
C ASN A 212 -6.68 10.59 -12.16
N VAL A 213 -7.55 10.10 -11.29
CA VAL A 213 -7.53 8.71 -10.81
C VAL A 213 -8.87 8.04 -11.09
N ILE A 214 -8.84 6.91 -11.77
CA ILE A 214 -10.03 6.10 -12.06
C ILE A 214 -9.85 4.72 -11.44
N ALA A 215 -10.82 4.33 -10.61
CA ALA A 215 -10.91 2.97 -10.08
C ALA A 215 -12.28 2.37 -10.39
N SER A 216 -12.30 1.13 -10.87
CA SER A 216 -13.54 0.42 -11.24
C SER A 216 -13.39 -1.08 -11.01
N ARG A 217 -14.42 -1.68 -10.40
CA ARG A 217 -14.58 -3.14 -10.30
C ARG A 217 -15.61 -3.71 -11.27
N VAL A 218 -16.16 -2.87 -12.18
CA VAL A 218 -17.25 -3.26 -13.12
C VAL A 218 -16.84 -3.10 -14.57
N SER A 219 -15.56 -3.01 -14.85
CA SER A 219 -15.03 -2.83 -16.21
C SER A 219 -14.73 -4.17 -16.84
N LYS A 220 -15.21 -4.39 -18.09
CA LYS A 220 -14.96 -5.63 -18.85
C LYS A 220 -13.46 -5.87 -19.09
N GLN A 221 -12.70 -4.81 -19.39
CA GLN A 221 -11.27 -4.89 -19.63
C GLN A 221 -10.50 -4.60 -18.33
N LYS A 222 -9.53 -5.44 -18.04
CA LYS A 222 -8.57 -5.19 -16.96
C LYS A 222 -7.53 -4.18 -17.43
N MET A 223 -7.38 -3.08 -16.69
CA MET A 223 -6.37 -2.06 -16.93
C MET A 223 -5.76 -1.64 -15.60
N ARG A 224 -4.44 -1.66 -15.52
CA ARG A 224 -3.69 -1.14 -14.39
C ARG A 224 -2.51 -0.36 -14.95
N ARG A 225 -2.69 0.94 -15.09
CA ARG A 225 -1.69 1.80 -15.74
C ARG A 225 -1.61 3.15 -15.02
N ILE A 226 -0.40 3.65 -14.86
CA ILE A 226 -0.13 5.02 -14.42
C ILE A 226 0.72 5.72 -15.48
N ARG A 227 0.34 6.96 -15.83
CA ARG A 227 1.03 7.82 -16.77
C ARG A 227 1.43 9.11 -16.07
N VAL A 228 2.67 9.51 -16.21
CA VAL A 228 3.22 10.72 -15.60
C VAL A 228 3.78 11.60 -16.71
N PHE A 229 3.32 12.84 -16.75
CA PHE A 229 3.74 13.86 -17.70
C PHE A 229 4.52 14.93 -16.95
N GLU A 230 5.74 15.13 -17.38
CA GLU A 230 6.64 16.20 -16.94
C GLU A 230 6.89 17.15 -18.12
N GLU A 231 7.56 18.25 -17.88
CA GLU A 231 8.03 19.09 -19.00
C GLU A 231 9.02 18.29 -19.85
N ASN A 232 8.72 18.16 -21.15
CA ASN A 232 9.54 17.43 -22.12
C ASN A 232 9.75 15.92 -21.81
N ARG A 233 8.90 15.31 -21.00
CA ARG A 233 9.00 13.88 -20.67
C ARG A 233 7.66 13.26 -20.34
N TYR A 234 7.49 12.04 -20.79
CA TYR A 234 6.36 11.19 -20.48
C TYR A 234 6.87 9.84 -20.01
N GLU A 235 6.32 9.36 -18.90
CA GLU A 235 6.57 8.02 -18.37
C GLU A 235 5.23 7.31 -18.18
N ALA A 236 5.15 6.03 -18.58
CA ALA A 236 3.96 5.21 -18.34
C ALA A 236 4.37 3.85 -17.82
N LEU A 237 3.79 3.44 -16.69
CA LEU A 237 3.91 2.09 -16.17
C LEU A 237 2.63 1.31 -16.44
N ASP A 238 2.75 0.20 -17.13
CA ASP A 238 1.73 -0.85 -17.18
C ASP A 238 2.06 -1.91 -16.12
N PHE A 239 1.16 -2.05 -15.13
CA PHE A 239 1.35 -3.00 -14.02
C PHE A 239 1.09 -4.45 -14.42
N ILE A 240 0.37 -4.68 -15.52
CA ILE A 240 0.04 -6.04 -15.99
C ILE A 240 1.21 -6.57 -16.80
N GLU A 241 1.70 -5.76 -17.73
CA GLU A 241 2.83 -6.09 -18.60
C GLU A 241 4.19 -5.93 -17.90
N GLN A 242 4.23 -5.30 -16.71
CA GLN A 242 5.46 -4.95 -15.99
C GLN A 242 6.44 -4.18 -16.89
N ARG A 243 5.93 -3.15 -17.56
CA ARG A 243 6.65 -2.40 -18.58
C ARG A 243 6.52 -0.90 -18.35
N ILE A 244 7.65 -0.19 -18.47
CA ILE A 244 7.71 1.26 -18.48
C ILE A 244 7.99 1.74 -19.90
N GLU A 245 7.13 2.63 -20.39
CA GLU A 245 7.32 3.38 -21.62
C GLU A 245 7.74 4.80 -21.30
N THR A 246 8.75 5.30 -21.99
CA THR A 246 9.24 6.67 -21.88
C THR A 246 9.15 7.35 -23.24
N ALA A 247 8.71 8.60 -23.29
CA ALA A 247 8.82 9.43 -24.49
C ALA A 247 9.43 10.80 -24.14
N TYR A 248 10.35 11.28 -24.98
CA TYR A 248 11.00 12.58 -24.79
C TYR A 248 11.44 13.18 -26.13
N PRO A 249 11.50 14.53 -26.25
CA PRO A 249 11.93 15.21 -27.46
C PRO A 249 13.46 15.16 -27.57
N LYS A 250 13.96 14.90 -28.80
CA LYS A 250 15.37 15.01 -29.16
C LYS A 250 15.53 16.07 -30.25
N PRO A 251 16.34 17.10 -30.03
CA PRO A 251 16.55 18.17 -31.03
C PRO A 251 17.05 17.55 -32.34
N ARG A 252 16.50 18.05 -33.48
CA ARG A 252 16.95 17.70 -34.84
C ARG A 252 17.57 18.95 -35.49
N PRO A 253 18.87 18.94 -35.81
CA PRO A 253 19.51 20.05 -36.48
C PRO A 253 18.80 20.38 -37.80
N GLY A 254 18.39 21.64 -37.99
CA GLY A 254 17.75 22.10 -39.21
C GLY A 254 16.26 21.77 -39.37
N ALA A 255 15.64 21.12 -38.40
CA ALA A 255 14.20 20.87 -38.39
C ALA A 255 13.48 21.81 -37.42
N GLU A 256 12.25 22.19 -37.75
CA GLU A 256 11.38 23.03 -36.90
C GLU A 256 10.93 22.25 -35.63
N TRP A 257 10.71 20.93 -35.74
CA TRP A 257 10.21 20.08 -34.68
C TRP A 257 11.25 19.05 -34.24
N PRO A 258 11.35 18.76 -32.93
CA PRO A 258 12.18 17.68 -32.44
C PRO A 258 11.68 16.31 -32.90
N GLU A 259 12.55 15.33 -32.92
CA GLU A 259 12.16 13.94 -32.97
C GLU A 259 11.62 13.48 -31.62
N ILE A 260 10.54 12.72 -31.62
CA ILE A 260 10.07 12.07 -30.39
C ILE A 260 10.75 10.71 -30.30
N VAL A 261 11.56 10.54 -29.27
CA VAL A 261 12.17 9.24 -28.96
C VAL A 261 11.24 8.46 -28.04
N TYR A 262 10.99 7.22 -28.39
CA TYR A 262 10.25 6.28 -27.56
C TYR A 262 11.21 5.19 -27.09
N GLU A 263 11.19 4.94 -25.79
CA GLU A 263 11.95 3.85 -25.17
C GLU A 263 10.99 3.01 -24.33
N ALA A 264 11.28 1.72 -24.22
CA ALA A 264 10.54 0.84 -23.34
C ALA A 264 11.51 -0.03 -22.55
N VAL A 265 11.22 -0.22 -21.28
CA VAL A 265 12.01 -1.04 -20.38
C VAL A 265 11.06 -2.03 -19.70
N ASP A 266 11.33 -3.32 -19.92
CA ASP A 266 10.67 -4.37 -19.16
C ASP A 266 11.26 -4.38 -17.75
N VAL A 267 10.39 -4.45 -16.77
CA VAL A 267 10.76 -4.47 -15.35
C VAL A 267 10.73 -5.92 -14.90
N GLU A 268 11.82 -6.41 -14.35
CA GLU A 268 11.83 -7.75 -13.78
C GLU A 268 10.78 -7.85 -12.66
N PRO A 269 9.81 -8.75 -12.80
CA PRO A 269 8.77 -8.89 -11.81
C PRO A 269 9.36 -9.44 -10.50
N VAL A 270 9.09 -8.73 -9.42
CA VAL A 270 9.32 -9.23 -8.05
C VAL A 270 7.96 -9.53 -7.42
N GLN A 271 7.95 -10.36 -6.39
CA GLN A 271 6.74 -10.55 -5.60
C GLN A 271 6.62 -9.38 -4.62
N PRO A 272 5.69 -8.45 -4.79
CA PRO A 272 5.65 -7.22 -3.99
C PRO A 272 5.49 -7.49 -2.48
N LEU A 273 4.72 -8.52 -2.10
CA LEU A 273 4.52 -8.86 -0.70
C LEU A 273 5.81 -9.41 -0.05
N ASP A 274 6.58 -10.23 -0.77
CA ASP A 274 7.88 -10.68 -0.27
C ASP A 274 8.83 -9.51 -0.05
N SER A 275 8.85 -8.56 -1.00
CA SER A 275 9.68 -7.34 -0.91
C SER A 275 9.25 -6.44 0.23
N GLU A 276 7.96 -6.26 0.45
CA GLU A 276 7.39 -5.46 1.53
C GLU A 276 7.75 -6.01 2.89
N LEU A 277 7.53 -7.33 3.11
CA LEU A 277 7.82 -7.97 4.38
C LEU A 277 9.33 -8.03 4.66
N ALA A 278 10.15 -8.26 3.63
CA ALA A 278 11.60 -8.20 3.76
C ALA A 278 12.08 -6.79 4.14
N ALA A 279 11.55 -5.74 3.49
CA ALA A 279 11.87 -4.36 3.78
C ALA A 279 11.44 -3.96 5.20
N PHE A 280 10.28 -4.41 5.67
CA PHE A 280 9.85 -4.22 7.04
C PHE A 280 10.85 -4.81 8.05
N ILE A 281 11.25 -6.06 7.84
CA ILE A 281 12.24 -6.73 8.70
C ILE A 281 13.59 -6.01 8.67
N ASP A 282 14.02 -5.54 7.50
CA ASP A 282 15.27 -4.77 7.39
C ASP A 282 15.17 -3.43 8.12
N SER A 283 14.04 -2.72 8.06
CA SER A 283 13.79 -1.51 8.85
C SER A 283 13.84 -1.78 10.36
N VAL A 284 13.23 -2.87 10.82
CA VAL A 284 13.28 -3.29 12.24
C VAL A 284 14.71 -3.56 12.69
N ARG A 285 15.51 -4.22 11.85
CA ARG A 285 16.90 -4.58 12.19
C ARG A 285 17.86 -3.42 12.19
N THR A 286 17.65 -2.47 11.30
CA THR A 286 18.57 -1.33 11.10
C THR A 286 18.14 -0.07 11.84
N GLY A 287 16.89 0.00 12.31
CA GLY A 287 16.29 1.20 12.87
C GLY A 287 16.03 2.30 11.84
N THR A 288 16.04 1.96 10.53
CA THR A 288 15.75 2.92 9.47
C THR A 288 14.25 3.09 9.28
N ALA A 289 13.81 4.28 8.90
CA ALA A 289 12.40 4.53 8.59
C ALA A 289 11.91 3.61 7.45
N PRO A 290 10.71 3.04 7.54
CA PRO A 290 10.15 2.24 6.47
C PRO A 290 9.79 3.09 5.26
N LEU A 291 9.72 2.45 4.08
CA LEU A 291 9.36 3.12 2.82
C LEU A 291 7.97 3.76 2.86
N VAL A 292 7.04 3.12 3.57
CA VAL A 292 5.68 3.63 3.81
C VAL A 292 5.47 3.66 5.32
N ASP A 293 5.80 4.78 5.93
CA ASP A 293 5.62 5.00 7.37
C ASP A 293 4.16 5.30 7.75
N GLY A 294 3.90 5.43 9.04
CA GLY A 294 2.57 5.77 9.55
C GLY A 294 2.00 7.07 8.97
N PRO A 295 2.73 8.19 8.95
CA PRO A 295 2.31 9.44 8.32
C PRO A 295 1.93 9.29 6.85
N ALA A 296 2.70 8.55 6.04
CA ALA A 296 2.39 8.30 4.64
C ALA A 296 1.08 7.51 4.48
N GLY A 297 0.91 6.43 5.25
CA GLY A 297 -0.33 5.66 5.25
C GLY A 297 -1.56 6.47 5.72
N LEU A 298 -1.37 7.33 6.73
CA LEU A 298 -2.41 8.26 7.18
C LEU A 298 -2.76 9.28 6.09
N LYS A 299 -1.78 9.85 5.40
CA LYS A 299 -2.02 10.80 4.29
C LYS A 299 -2.83 10.14 3.19
N ALA A 300 -2.53 8.91 2.80
CA ALA A 300 -3.31 8.16 1.81
C ALA A 300 -4.76 7.92 2.26
N LEU A 301 -4.99 7.54 3.53
CA LEU A 301 -6.33 7.40 4.10
C LEU A 301 -7.11 8.72 4.07
N LEU A 302 -6.51 9.82 4.54
CA LEU A 302 -7.17 11.13 4.57
C LEU A 302 -7.60 11.59 3.17
N VAL A 303 -6.77 11.35 2.15
CA VAL A 303 -7.10 11.68 0.76
C VAL A 303 -8.24 10.79 0.25
N ALA A 304 -8.20 9.49 0.50
CA ALA A 304 -9.29 8.57 0.14
C ALA A 304 -10.63 8.98 0.79
N LEU A 305 -10.61 9.39 2.05
CA LEU A 305 -11.81 9.89 2.75
C LEU A 305 -12.33 11.20 2.13
N ARG A 306 -11.44 12.14 1.75
CA ARG A 306 -11.84 13.37 1.04
C ARG A 306 -12.45 13.08 -0.33
N VAL A 307 -11.92 12.09 -1.07
CA VAL A 307 -12.54 11.62 -2.34
C VAL A 307 -13.95 11.11 -2.08
N LYS A 308 -14.16 10.27 -1.07
CA LYS A 308 -15.49 9.75 -0.70
C LYS A 308 -16.45 10.87 -0.31
N GLN A 309 -15.99 11.85 0.46
CA GLN A 309 -16.79 13.04 0.81
C GLN A 309 -17.20 13.84 -0.42
N SER A 310 -16.28 14.02 -1.39
CA SER A 310 -16.56 14.72 -2.64
C SER A 310 -17.55 13.97 -3.53
N ILE A 311 -17.59 12.63 -3.49
CA ILE A 311 -18.60 11.82 -4.21
C ILE A 311 -19.99 11.95 -3.59
N ALA A 312 -20.06 12.11 -2.27
CA ALA A 312 -21.32 12.20 -1.52
C ALA A 312 -21.93 13.62 -1.51
N ALA A 313 -21.20 14.64 -1.93
CA ALA A 313 -21.63 16.04 -1.99
C ALA A 313 -22.38 16.36 -3.28
#